data_35e67393e4cb7e8136aa3fa5378e1cda
#
_entry.id   35e67393e4cb7e8136aa3fa5378e1cda
#
_cell.length_a   1.000
_cell.length_b   1.000
_cell.length_c   1.000
_cell.angle_alpha   90.00
_cell.angle_beta   90.00
_cell.angle_gamma   90.00
#
_symmetry.space_group_name_H-M   'P 1'
#
loop_
_entity.id
_entity.type
_entity.pdbx_description
1 polymer ?
#
loop_
_entity_poly.entity_id
_entity_poly.type
_entity_poly.pdbx_seq_one_letter_code
_entity_poly.pdbx_strand_id
1 'polypeptide(L)'
;MTAKLPPSASVALPTRGAMLHAPAADRNKDALCDLLRDHAPQTGRALEIASGTGQHIAAFARALPDLHWQPTEPAPDRRASIDAYIAEAGLTNVAPAAPLDATATGWHKPLPPQDLIFLANLLHLIPTGAAQQVIAEAALALAPGGTLILYGPFRREGVLTSDGDAKFDAELRTADPAIGYKDTVDITRWLSDAALSPIDRIDMPANNLAFIARKP
;
A
#
# COMPACT_ATOMS: atom_id res chain seq x y z
N MET A 1 -1.49 3.87 19.86
CA MET A 1 -1.94 2.48 20.16
C MET A 1 -2.10 1.77 18.83
N THR A 2 -1.42 0.65 18.65
CA THR A 2 -1.59 -0.20 17.44
C THR A 2 -3.00 -0.80 17.46
N ALA A 3 -3.75 -0.65 16.36
CA ALA A 3 -5.07 -1.24 16.21
C ALA A 3 -4.99 -2.76 16.42
N LYS A 4 -5.96 -3.32 17.14
CA LYS A 4 -6.05 -4.77 17.32
C LYS A 4 -6.69 -5.35 16.06
N LEU A 5 -5.90 -6.09 15.28
CA LEU A 5 -6.38 -6.71 14.04
C LEU A 5 -7.00 -8.10 14.32
N PRO A 6 -8.06 -8.49 13.58
CA PRO A 6 -8.55 -9.86 13.62
C PRO A 6 -7.54 -10.82 12.97
N PRO A 7 -7.55 -12.13 13.32
CA PRO A 7 -6.63 -13.11 12.74
C PRO A 7 -6.72 -13.26 11.22
N SER A 8 -7.86 -12.90 10.63
CA SER A 8 -8.09 -12.90 9.17
C SER A 8 -7.39 -11.76 8.43
N ALA A 9 -7.00 -10.70 9.15
CA ALA A 9 -6.35 -9.54 8.59
C ALA A 9 -4.82 -9.64 8.67
N SER A 10 -4.13 -9.19 7.65
CA SER A 10 -2.65 -9.10 7.62
C SER A 10 -1.92 -10.45 7.86
N VAL A 11 -2.49 -11.53 7.31
CA VAL A 11 -1.94 -12.89 7.45
C VAL A 11 -0.54 -12.98 6.84
N ALA A 12 0.42 -13.51 7.62
CA ALA A 12 1.79 -13.78 7.19
C ALA A 12 2.23 -15.12 7.77
N LEU A 13 2.48 -16.09 6.90
CA LEU A 13 2.82 -17.48 7.26
C LEU A 13 4.31 -17.70 7.06
N PRO A 14 5.05 -18.27 8.03
CA PRO A 14 6.44 -18.65 7.84
C PRO A 14 6.61 -19.65 6.68
N THR A 15 7.66 -19.47 5.88
CA THR A 15 8.01 -20.40 4.81
C THR A 15 9.47 -20.85 4.93
N ARG A 16 10.40 -20.31 4.14
CA ARG A 16 11.81 -20.68 4.16
C ARG A 16 12.68 -19.56 4.73
N GLY A 17 13.52 -19.88 5.71
CA GLY A 17 14.39 -18.87 6.35
C GLY A 17 13.57 -17.75 7.00
N ALA A 18 13.87 -16.50 6.67
CA ALA A 18 13.14 -15.35 7.15
C ALA A 18 11.89 -15.00 6.32
N MET A 19 11.64 -15.72 5.21
CA MET A 19 10.54 -15.41 4.29
C MET A 19 9.18 -15.72 4.91
N LEU A 20 8.27 -14.76 4.81
CA LEU A 20 6.86 -14.88 5.17
C LEU A 20 5.99 -14.88 3.90
N HIS A 21 4.90 -15.61 3.92
CA HIS A 21 3.95 -15.70 2.81
C HIS A 21 2.59 -15.12 3.20
N ALA A 22 2.09 -14.19 2.40
CA ALA A 22 0.75 -13.63 2.50
C ALA A 22 -0.11 -14.12 1.32
N PRO A 23 -1.10 -14.99 1.54
CA PRO A 23 -1.96 -15.49 0.46
C PRO A 23 -2.70 -14.39 -0.33
N ALA A 24 -2.99 -13.27 0.33
CA ALA A 24 -3.62 -12.13 -0.34
C ALA A 24 -2.67 -11.48 -1.35
N ALA A 25 -1.39 -11.32 -1.00
CA ALA A 25 -0.38 -10.76 -1.91
C ALA A 25 -0.17 -11.66 -3.14
N ASP A 26 -0.20 -12.96 -2.96
CA ASP A 26 -0.07 -13.90 -4.08
C ASP A 26 -1.22 -13.79 -5.09
N ARG A 27 -2.44 -13.58 -4.60
CA ARG A 27 -3.62 -13.48 -5.46
C ARG A 27 -3.70 -12.22 -6.31
N ASN A 28 -3.11 -11.11 -5.85
CA ASN A 28 -3.28 -9.80 -6.50
C ASN A 28 -2.01 -9.26 -7.15
N LYS A 29 -0.83 -9.85 -6.92
CA LYS A 29 0.46 -9.34 -7.40
C LYS A 29 0.51 -9.12 -8.91
N ASP A 30 -0.05 -10.04 -9.70
CA ASP A 30 0.01 -9.95 -11.17
C ASP A 30 -0.86 -8.79 -11.68
N ALA A 31 -2.10 -8.65 -11.18
CA ALA A 31 -2.97 -7.53 -11.49
C ALA A 31 -2.38 -6.17 -11.04
N LEU A 32 -1.65 -6.17 -9.92
CA LEU A 32 -0.94 -4.97 -9.45
C LEU A 32 0.30 -4.65 -10.31
N CYS A 33 1.00 -5.65 -10.83
CA CYS A 33 2.08 -5.43 -11.80
C CYS A 33 1.56 -4.81 -13.09
N ASP A 34 0.40 -5.26 -13.58
CA ASP A 34 -0.24 -4.69 -14.77
C ASP A 34 -0.67 -3.24 -14.52
N LEU A 35 -1.33 -2.97 -13.38
CA LEU A 35 -1.68 -1.61 -12.97
C LEU A 35 -0.46 -0.68 -12.93
N LEU A 36 0.65 -1.15 -12.36
CA LEU A 36 1.89 -0.36 -12.27
C LEU A 36 2.51 -0.11 -13.65
N ARG A 37 2.50 -1.09 -14.58
CA ARG A 37 2.98 -0.87 -15.96
C ARG A 37 2.20 0.22 -16.69
N ASP A 38 0.91 0.32 -16.41
CA ASP A 38 0.04 1.30 -17.09
C ASP A 38 0.13 2.71 -16.47
N HIS A 39 0.44 2.83 -15.18
CA HIS A 39 0.28 4.08 -14.44
C HIS A 39 1.54 4.60 -13.74
N ALA A 40 2.56 3.76 -13.51
CA ALA A 40 3.81 4.20 -12.90
C ALA A 40 4.70 4.97 -13.91
N PRO A 41 5.60 5.85 -13.40
CA PRO A 41 6.63 6.43 -14.26
C PRO A 41 7.60 5.33 -14.75
N GLN A 42 8.22 5.57 -15.89
CA GLN A 42 9.17 4.60 -16.47
C GLN A 42 10.46 4.49 -15.67
N THR A 43 10.89 5.57 -15.04
CA THR A 43 12.14 5.64 -14.25
C THR A 43 11.91 6.51 -13.02
N GLY A 44 12.82 6.47 -12.06
CA GLY A 44 12.78 7.34 -10.89
C GLY A 44 12.79 6.57 -9.57
N ARG A 45 12.40 7.26 -8.49
CA ARG A 45 12.32 6.70 -7.13
C ARG A 45 10.90 6.25 -6.82
N ALA A 46 10.76 5.03 -6.35
CA ALA A 46 9.49 4.45 -5.96
C ALA A 46 9.52 4.02 -4.48
N LEU A 47 8.56 4.48 -3.71
CA LEU A 47 8.37 4.12 -2.31
C LEU A 47 7.18 3.15 -2.21
N GLU A 48 7.40 1.97 -1.62
CA GLU A 48 6.30 1.10 -1.21
C GLU A 48 6.07 1.25 0.29
N ILE A 49 4.86 1.70 0.66
CA ILE A 49 4.44 1.87 2.05
C ILE A 49 3.79 0.57 2.54
N ALA A 50 4.21 0.10 3.73
CA ALA A 50 3.70 -1.12 4.34
C ALA A 50 3.84 -2.35 3.42
N SER A 51 5.07 -2.63 2.98
CA SER A 51 5.42 -3.69 2.01
C SER A 51 5.10 -5.12 2.51
N GLY A 52 4.71 -5.26 3.77
CA GLY A 52 4.23 -6.51 4.35
C GLY A 52 5.26 -7.63 4.30
N THR A 53 4.97 -8.71 3.57
CA THR A 53 5.85 -9.89 3.49
C THR A 53 6.95 -9.79 2.43
N GLY A 54 6.87 -8.83 1.48
CA GLY A 54 7.87 -8.64 0.42
C GLY A 54 7.53 -9.31 -0.92
N GLN A 55 6.42 -10.04 -1.03
CA GLN A 55 6.01 -10.67 -2.30
C GLN A 55 5.69 -9.64 -3.37
N HIS A 56 5.06 -8.53 -3.02
CA HIS A 56 4.74 -7.43 -3.94
C HIS A 56 6.00 -6.76 -4.46
N ILE A 57 6.87 -6.26 -3.58
CA ILE A 57 8.08 -5.56 -3.99
C ILE A 57 8.98 -6.40 -4.91
N ALA A 58 9.08 -7.72 -4.64
CA ALA A 58 9.84 -8.62 -5.49
C ALA A 58 9.23 -8.76 -6.91
N ALA A 59 7.90 -8.73 -7.02
CA ALA A 59 7.21 -8.75 -8.30
C ALA A 59 7.31 -7.41 -9.04
N PHE A 60 7.10 -6.29 -8.32
CA PHE A 60 7.11 -4.94 -8.87
C PHE A 60 8.48 -4.55 -9.42
N ALA A 61 9.55 -4.84 -8.68
CA ALA A 61 10.91 -4.52 -9.10
C ALA A 61 11.36 -5.31 -10.34
N ARG A 62 10.85 -6.53 -10.51
CA ARG A 62 11.04 -7.29 -11.77
C ARG A 62 10.24 -6.72 -12.93
N ALA A 63 9.01 -6.28 -12.67
CA ALA A 63 8.11 -5.74 -13.68
C ALA A 63 8.52 -4.35 -14.18
N LEU A 64 9.19 -3.57 -13.31
CA LEU A 64 9.61 -2.18 -13.51
C LEU A 64 11.09 -2.02 -13.10
N PRO A 65 12.03 -2.57 -13.90
CA PRO A 65 13.45 -2.66 -13.54
C PRO A 65 14.17 -1.30 -13.50
N ASP A 66 13.63 -0.28 -14.16
CA ASP A 66 14.22 1.06 -14.22
C ASP A 66 13.75 1.99 -13.08
N LEU A 67 12.84 1.52 -12.20
CA LEU A 67 12.51 2.19 -10.96
C LEU A 67 13.45 1.75 -9.82
N HIS A 68 13.89 2.70 -9.02
CA HIS A 68 14.63 2.44 -7.78
C HIS A 68 13.66 2.38 -6.61
N TRP A 69 13.42 1.17 -6.10
CA TRP A 69 12.43 0.90 -5.08
C TRP A 69 12.99 1.00 -3.67
N GLN A 70 12.22 1.65 -2.80
CA GLN A 70 12.42 1.64 -1.35
C GLN A 70 11.19 1.00 -0.69
N PRO A 71 11.26 -0.28 -0.28
CA PRO A 71 10.22 -0.89 0.54
C PRO A 71 10.30 -0.38 1.97
N THR A 72 9.14 -0.21 2.62
CA THR A 72 9.04 0.21 4.02
C THR A 72 8.06 -0.63 4.81
N GLU A 73 8.42 -0.92 6.08
CA GLU A 73 7.59 -1.76 6.96
C GLU A 73 7.99 -1.51 8.42
N PRO A 74 7.05 -1.25 9.36
CA PRO A 74 7.38 -1.02 10.76
C PRO A 74 7.89 -2.28 11.48
N ALA A 75 7.39 -3.48 11.13
CA ALA A 75 7.71 -4.73 11.80
C ALA A 75 9.07 -5.30 11.36
N PRO A 76 10.02 -5.56 12.27
CA PRO A 76 11.37 -6.01 11.91
C PRO A 76 11.40 -7.41 11.27
N ASP A 77 10.54 -8.33 11.69
CA ASP A 77 10.40 -9.66 11.09
C ASP A 77 9.91 -9.60 9.63
N ARG A 78 8.98 -8.69 9.33
CA ARG A 78 8.52 -8.44 7.96
C ARG A 78 9.62 -7.79 7.11
N ARG A 79 10.40 -6.84 7.65
CA ARG A 79 11.56 -6.30 6.92
C ARG A 79 12.57 -7.39 6.59
N ALA A 80 12.87 -8.29 7.53
CA ALA A 80 13.73 -9.44 7.26
C ALA A 80 13.17 -10.34 6.15
N SER A 81 11.85 -10.51 6.09
CA SER A 81 11.19 -11.23 5.00
C SER A 81 11.32 -10.51 3.66
N ILE A 82 11.10 -9.20 3.62
CA ILE A 82 11.27 -8.36 2.42
C ILE A 82 12.70 -8.52 1.87
N ASP A 83 13.71 -8.35 2.74
CA ASP A 83 15.12 -8.48 2.35
C ASP A 83 15.47 -9.88 1.85
N ALA A 84 14.86 -10.93 2.42
CA ALA A 84 15.03 -12.30 1.96
C ALA A 84 14.43 -12.52 0.54
N TYR A 85 13.26 -11.96 0.25
CA TYR A 85 12.66 -11.98 -1.10
C TYR A 85 13.52 -11.24 -2.13
N ILE A 86 14.07 -10.07 -1.76
CA ILE A 86 14.96 -9.28 -2.61
C ILE A 86 16.22 -10.06 -2.95
N ALA A 87 16.85 -10.65 -1.92
CA ALA A 87 18.08 -11.44 -2.08
C ALA A 87 17.86 -12.71 -2.92
N GLU A 88 16.78 -13.48 -2.65
CA GLU A 88 16.46 -14.69 -3.43
C GLU A 88 16.16 -14.35 -4.89
N ALA A 89 15.55 -13.20 -5.14
CA ALA A 89 15.22 -12.74 -6.48
C ALA A 89 16.40 -12.12 -7.24
N GLY A 90 17.54 -11.86 -6.58
CA GLY A 90 18.71 -11.21 -7.16
C GLY A 90 18.44 -9.79 -7.65
N LEU A 91 17.54 -9.05 -6.98
CA LEU A 91 17.12 -7.72 -7.39
C LEU A 91 18.17 -6.68 -6.99
N THR A 92 18.57 -5.83 -7.95
CA THR A 92 19.57 -4.79 -7.74
C THR A 92 18.98 -3.37 -7.73
N ASN A 93 17.69 -3.25 -8.09
CA ASN A 93 16.95 -2.00 -8.13
C ASN A 93 16.06 -1.78 -6.89
N VAL A 94 16.28 -2.55 -5.82
CA VAL A 94 15.54 -2.45 -4.55
C VAL A 94 16.53 -2.21 -3.41
N ALA A 95 16.30 -1.17 -2.64
CA ALA A 95 17.06 -0.92 -1.42
C ALA A 95 16.63 -1.87 -0.27
N PRO A 96 17.45 -2.10 0.75
CA PRO A 96 17.03 -2.82 1.96
C PRO A 96 15.78 -2.19 2.58
N ALA A 97 14.91 -3.03 3.16
CA ALA A 97 13.66 -2.58 3.76
C ALA A 97 13.89 -1.60 4.92
N ALA A 98 13.31 -0.41 4.85
CA ALA A 98 13.45 0.62 5.88
C ALA A 98 12.30 0.58 6.89
N PRO A 99 12.56 0.90 8.18
CA PRO A 99 11.50 1.07 9.16
C PRO A 99 10.70 2.35 8.86
N LEU A 100 9.38 2.22 8.75
CA LEU A 100 8.47 3.35 8.58
C LEU A 100 7.13 3.04 9.25
N ASP A 101 6.72 3.88 10.20
CA ASP A 101 5.33 3.98 10.63
C ASP A 101 4.64 5.03 9.75
N ALA A 102 3.89 4.59 8.76
CA ALA A 102 3.19 5.47 7.83
C ALA A 102 2.11 6.34 8.49
N THR A 103 1.67 5.99 9.71
CA THR A 103 0.68 6.77 10.48
C THR A 103 1.30 7.92 11.27
N ALA A 104 2.64 7.95 11.39
CA ALA A 104 3.35 9.02 12.05
C ALA A 104 3.35 10.31 11.22
N THR A 105 3.51 11.45 11.89
CA THR A 105 3.62 12.75 11.23
C THR A 105 5.07 13.05 10.87
N GLY A 106 5.31 13.61 9.68
CA GLY A 106 6.62 14.13 9.26
C GLY A 106 7.59 13.07 8.74
N TRP A 107 7.12 11.86 8.42
CA TRP A 107 7.98 10.81 7.87
C TRP A 107 8.47 11.12 6.44
N HIS A 108 7.80 12.02 5.73
CA HIS A 108 8.25 12.49 4.42
C HIS A 108 9.56 13.29 4.47
N LYS A 109 9.85 13.98 5.59
CA LYS A 109 10.96 14.97 5.70
C LYS A 109 12.36 14.41 5.40
N PRO A 110 12.75 13.21 5.89
CA PRO A 110 14.07 12.65 5.60
C PRO A 110 14.18 11.99 4.23
N LEU A 111 13.04 11.81 3.51
CA LEU A 111 13.04 11.14 2.23
C LEU A 111 13.31 12.13 1.08
N PRO A 112 14.08 11.73 0.07
CA PRO A 112 14.10 12.49 -1.18
C PRO A 112 12.71 12.43 -1.83
N PRO A 113 12.34 13.41 -2.67
CA PRO A 113 11.08 13.39 -3.41
C PRO A 113 10.92 12.09 -4.21
N GLN A 114 9.71 11.52 -4.19
CA GLN A 114 9.38 10.25 -4.84
C GLN A 114 8.59 10.48 -6.14
N ASP A 115 8.96 9.76 -7.20
CA ASP A 115 8.24 9.77 -8.48
C ASP A 115 7.01 8.86 -8.44
N LEU A 116 7.07 7.81 -7.61
CA LEU A 116 5.96 6.90 -7.34
C LEU A 116 5.87 6.61 -5.84
N ILE A 117 4.66 6.65 -5.30
CA ILE A 117 4.35 6.06 -3.99
C ILE A 117 3.24 5.05 -4.18
N PHE A 118 3.48 3.82 -3.74
CA PHE A 118 2.52 2.71 -3.81
C PHE A 118 2.14 2.22 -2.41
N LEU A 119 0.87 1.93 -2.23
CA LEU A 119 0.30 1.42 -0.98
C LEU A 119 -0.79 0.38 -1.27
N ALA A 120 -0.64 -0.82 -0.75
CA ALA A 120 -1.65 -1.87 -0.88
C ALA A 120 -2.16 -2.36 0.49
N ASN A 121 -3.48 -2.49 0.60
CA ASN A 121 -4.16 -3.19 1.71
C ASN A 121 -3.82 -2.67 3.12
N LEU A 122 -3.56 -1.37 3.29
CA LEU A 122 -3.30 -0.76 4.60
C LEU A 122 -4.51 0.03 5.14
N LEU A 123 -5.18 0.83 4.29
CA LEU A 123 -6.11 1.86 4.77
C LEU A 123 -7.27 1.31 5.59
N HIS A 124 -7.74 0.10 5.29
CA HIS A 124 -8.82 -0.55 6.05
C HIS A 124 -8.35 -1.13 7.40
N LEU A 125 -7.03 -1.27 7.62
CA LEU A 125 -6.42 -1.82 8.84
C LEU A 125 -6.06 -0.77 9.87
N ILE A 126 -6.21 0.51 9.54
CA ILE A 126 -5.84 1.64 10.41
C ILE A 126 -7.03 2.55 10.65
N PRO A 127 -7.05 3.33 11.75
CA PRO A 127 -8.10 4.31 12.02
C PRO A 127 -8.25 5.35 10.92
N THR A 128 -9.45 5.91 10.77
CA THR A 128 -9.77 6.88 9.70
C THR A 128 -8.83 8.10 9.70
N GLY A 129 -8.54 8.68 10.86
CA GLY A 129 -7.60 9.81 10.94
C GLY A 129 -6.17 9.43 10.56
N ALA A 130 -5.73 8.19 10.87
CA ALA A 130 -4.44 7.67 10.45
C ALA A 130 -4.40 7.44 8.92
N ALA A 131 -5.48 6.96 8.31
CA ALA A 131 -5.57 6.80 6.86
C ALA A 131 -5.48 8.15 6.14
N GLN A 132 -6.13 9.18 6.67
CA GLN A 132 -6.03 10.55 6.17
C GLN A 132 -4.60 11.09 6.31
N GLN A 133 -3.95 10.85 7.44
CA GLN A 133 -2.55 11.23 7.67
C GLN A 133 -1.59 10.55 6.69
N VAL A 134 -1.77 9.25 6.42
CA VAL A 134 -0.97 8.51 5.41
C VAL A 134 -1.06 9.18 4.04
N ILE A 135 -2.25 9.56 3.60
CA ILE A 135 -2.46 10.22 2.30
C ILE A 135 -1.79 11.60 2.27
N ALA A 136 -1.96 12.40 3.33
CA ALA A 136 -1.35 13.73 3.42
C ALA A 136 0.19 13.68 3.39
N GLU A 137 0.79 12.77 4.16
CA GLU A 137 2.25 12.59 4.21
C GLU A 137 2.79 12.04 2.87
N ALA A 138 2.07 11.10 2.23
CA ALA A 138 2.44 10.59 0.91
C ALA A 138 2.44 11.72 -0.14
N ALA A 139 1.43 12.59 -0.13
CA ALA A 139 1.37 13.74 -1.02
C ALA A 139 2.55 14.71 -0.82
N LEU A 140 2.97 14.91 0.44
CA LEU A 140 4.16 15.73 0.76
C LEU A 140 5.45 15.09 0.26
N ALA A 141 5.57 13.74 0.33
CA ALA A 141 6.73 12.99 -0.11
C ALA A 141 6.87 12.89 -1.64
N LEU A 142 5.79 13.10 -2.40
CA LEU A 142 5.85 13.07 -3.87
C LEU A 142 6.64 14.24 -4.45
N ALA A 143 7.38 13.97 -5.51
CA ALA A 143 7.93 14.98 -6.42
C ALA A 143 6.79 15.68 -7.21
N PRO A 144 6.99 16.90 -7.74
CA PRO A 144 6.09 17.46 -8.77
C PRO A 144 5.97 16.47 -9.94
N GLY A 145 4.75 16.22 -10.40
CA GLY A 145 4.45 15.20 -11.43
C GLY A 145 4.42 13.75 -10.90
N GLY A 146 4.78 13.52 -9.64
CA GLY A 146 4.80 12.19 -9.03
C GLY A 146 3.41 11.58 -8.86
N THR A 147 3.35 10.27 -8.81
CA THR A 147 2.11 9.48 -8.77
C THR A 147 1.96 8.78 -7.42
N LEU A 148 0.78 8.88 -6.80
CA LEU A 148 0.34 8.06 -5.66
C LEU A 148 -0.65 7.00 -6.16
N ILE A 149 -0.39 5.74 -5.82
CA ILE A 149 -1.30 4.62 -6.10
C ILE A 149 -1.74 4.00 -4.77
N LEU A 150 -3.05 4.03 -4.50
CA LEU A 150 -3.68 3.40 -3.34
C LEU A 150 -4.50 2.20 -3.82
N TYR A 151 -4.24 1.01 -3.31
CA TYR A 151 -4.98 -0.20 -3.65
C TYR A 151 -5.57 -0.84 -2.40
N GLY A 152 -6.79 -1.35 -2.52
CA GLY A 152 -7.43 -2.14 -1.46
C GLY A 152 -8.95 -2.21 -1.61
N PRO A 153 -9.63 -2.77 -0.60
CA PRO A 153 -11.07 -2.79 -0.53
C PRO A 153 -11.59 -1.45 0.01
N PHE A 154 -12.70 -1.00 -0.57
CA PHE A 154 -13.37 0.25 -0.20
C PHE A 154 -14.89 0.09 -0.20
N ARG A 155 -15.58 0.91 0.57
CA ARG A 155 -17.01 1.15 0.37
C ARG A 155 -17.20 2.02 -0.86
N ARG A 156 -18.24 1.76 -1.62
CA ARG A 156 -18.61 2.56 -2.79
C ARG A 156 -19.87 3.37 -2.46
N GLU A 157 -19.70 4.64 -2.09
CA GLU A 157 -20.80 5.54 -1.70
C GLU A 157 -21.65 4.95 -0.55
N GLY A 158 -20.97 4.48 0.50
CA GLY A 158 -21.59 3.89 1.68
C GLY A 158 -21.89 2.39 1.57
N VAL A 159 -21.78 1.78 0.38
CA VAL A 159 -22.16 0.39 0.12
C VAL A 159 -20.93 -0.53 0.13
N LEU A 160 -21.05 -1.69 0.77
CA LEU A 160 -20.13 -2.82 0.64
C LEU A 160 -20.58 -3.70 -0.53
N THR A 161 -19.67 -4.07 -1.43
CA THR A 161 -20.02 -4.61 -2.76
C THR A 161 -20.34 -6.10 -2.76
N SER A 162 -20.04 -6.83 -1.68
CA SER A 162 -20.34 -8.26 -1.56
C SER A 162 -20.55 -8.68 -0.11
N ASP A 163 -21.13 -9.86 0.10
CA ASP A 163 -21.26 -10.48 1.43
C ASP A 163 -19.88 -10.73 2.07
N GLY A 164 -18.87 -11.04 1.26
CA GLY A 164 -17.48 -11.20 1.71
C GLY A 164 -16.89 -9.91 2.26
N ASP A 165 -17.13 -8.78 1.58
CA ASP A 165 -16.73 -7.46 2.04
C ASP A 165 -17.45 -7.06 3.32
N ALA A 166 -18.77 -7.32 3.39
CA ALA A 166 -19.57 -7.03 4.57
C ALA A 166 -19.09 -7.83 5.79
N LYS A 167 -18.80 -9.11 5.61
CA LYS A 167 -18.25 -9.97 6.67
C LYS A 167 -16.89 -9.47 7.14
N PHE A 168 -15.97 -9.18 6.23
CA PHE A 168 -14.62 -8.75 6.60
C PHE A 168 -14.61 -7.36 7.25
N ASP A 169 -15.39 -6.39 6.74
CA ASP A 169 -15.54 -5.08 7.39
C ASP A 169 -16.11 -5.21 8.82
N ALA A 170 -17.08 -6.12 9.02
CA ALA A 170 -17.64 -6.41 10.34
C ALA A 170 -16.61 -7.04 11.29
N GLU A 171 -15.78 -7.98 10.80
CA GLU A 171 -14.70 -8.57 11.60
C GLU A 171 -13.67 -7.52 12.03
N LEU A 172 -13.28 -6.61 11.11
CA LEU A 172 -12.37 -5.50 11.42
C LEU A 172 -12.96 -4.61 12.52
N ARG A 173 -14.21 -4.14 12.36
CA ARG A 173 -14.90 -3.27 13.33
C ARG A 173 -15.18 -3.93 14.67
N THR A 174 -15.35 -5.24 14.69
CA THR A 174 -15.49 -6.01 15.93
C THR A 174 -14.18 -6.04 16.70
N ALA A 175 -13.04 -6.16 16.00
CA ALA A 175 -11.72 -6.16 16.63
C ALA A 175 -11.32 -4.75 17.12
N ASP A 176 -11.61 -3.71 16.32
CA ASP A 176 -11.41 -2.30 16.68
C ASP A 176 -12.40 -1.43 15.89
N PRO A 177 -13.37 -0.76 16.57
CA PRO A 177 -14.36 0.09 15.90
C PRO A 177 -13.78 1.26 15.08
N ALA A 178 -12.52 1.65 15.32
CA ALA A 178 -11.86 2.73 14.60
C ALA A 178 -11.35 2.32 13.21
N ILE A 179 -11.23 1.00 12.94
CA ILE A 179 -10.78 0.48 11.64
C ILE A 179 -11.95 0.01 10.78
N GLY A 180 -11.68 -0.42 9.55
CA GLY A 180 -12.66 -0.90 8.58
C GLY A 180 -12.53 -0.19 7.24
N TYR A 181 -13.35 -0.59 6.27
CA TYR A 181 -13.31 -0.05 4.91
C TYR A 181 -13.57 1.44 4.90
N LYS A 182 -12.71 2.18 4.20
CA LYS A 182 -12.89 3.62 3.93
C LYS A 182 -13.82 3.78 2.73
N ASP A 183 -14.54 4.91 2.68
CA ASP A 183 -15.43 5.18 1.55
C ASP A 183 -14.66 5.83 0.39
N THR A 184 -15.06 5.51 -0.84
CA THR A 184 -14.49 6.11 -2.05
C THR A 184 -14.65 7.62 -2.09
N VAL A 185 -15.74 8.15 -1.56
CA VAL A 185 -16.00 9.60 -1.46
C VAL A 185 -14.98 10.26 -0.53
N ASP A 186 -14.71 9.63 0.62
CA ASP A 186 -13.73 10.14 1.57
C ASP A 186 -12.31 10.09 1.00
N ILE A 187 -11.92 8.97 0.37
CA ILE A 187 -10.59 8.85 -0.27
C ILE A 187 -10.40 9.92 -1.34
N THR A 188 -11.38 10.11 -2.22
CA THR A 188 -11.31 11.15 -3.26
C THR A 188 -11.14 12.54 -2.66
N ARG A 189 -11.92 12.85 -1.60
CA ARG A 189 -11.82 14.12 -0.91
C ARG A 189 -10.43 14.31 -0.28
N TRP A 190 -9.90 13.30 0.45
CA TRP A 190 -8.59 13.41 1.11
C TRP A 190 -7.43 13.57 0.11
N LEU A 191 -7.52 12.91 -1.06
CA LEU A 191 -6.57 13.10 -2.15
C LEU A 191 -6.62 14.54 -2.68
N SER A 192 -7.83 15.08 -2.88
CA SER A 192 -8.03 16.47 -3.33
C SER A 192 -7.56 17.48 -2.28
N ASP A 193 -7.86 17.25 -0.98
CA ASP A 193 -7.42 18.10 0.12
C ASP A 193 -5.88 18.12 0.25
N ALA A 194 -5.22 17.03 -0.15
CA ALA A 194 -3.77 16.93 -0.25
C ALA A 194 -3.18 17.49 -1.56
N ALA A 195 -3.97 18.23 -2.34
CA ALA A 195 -3.61 18.85 -3.61
C ALA A 195 -3.13 17.85 -4.69
N LEU A 196 -3.69 16.64 -4.71
CA LEU A 196 -3.43 15.65 -5.76
C LEU A 196 -4.54 15.70 -6.82
N SER A 197 -4.18 15.82 -8.09
CA SER A 197 -5.10 15.92 -9.25
C SER A 197 -4.34 15.69 -10.56
N PRO A 198 -4.88 14.95 -11.55
CA PRO A 198 -6.18 14.26 -11.52
C PRO A 198 -6.20 13.05 -10.59
N ILE A 199 -7.41 12.55 -10.32
CA ILE A 199 -7.64 11.33 -9.55
C ILE A 199 -8.47 10.37 -10.39
N ASP A 200 -7.88 9.23 -10.75
CA ASP A 200 -8.55 8.15 -11.47
C ASP A 200 -8.90 7.03 -10.49
N ARG A 201 -10.02 6.36 -10.71
CA ARG A 201 -10.46 5.19 -9.96
C ARG A 201 -10.62 4.00 -10.91
N ILE A 202 -9.92 2.90 -10.61
CA ILE A 202 -9.87 1.71 -11.44
C ILE A 202 -10.44 0.53 -10.65
N ASP A 203 -11.38 -0.19 -11.26
CA ASP A 203 -11.90 -1.44 -10.71
C ASP A 203 -10.84 -2.55 -10.82
N MET A 204 -10.62 -3.25 -9.71
CA MET A 204 -9.61 -4.30 -9.59
C MET A 204 -10.26 -5.63 -9.19
N PRO A 205 -9.59 -6.77 -9.43
CA PRO A 205 -10.11 -8.07 -9.04
C PRO A 205 -10.53 -8.17 -7.57
N ALA A 206 -11.49 -9.05 -7.28
CA ALA A 206 -12.02 -9.31 -5.93
C ALA A 206 -12.59 -8.06 -5.24
N ASN A 207 -13.33 -7.23 -5.98
CA ASN A 207 -13.99 -6.01 -5.51
C ASN A 207 -13.05 -4.92 -4.96
N ASN A 208 -11.74 -5.06 -5.16
CA ASN A 208 -10.81 -4.00 -4.82
C ASN A 208 -10.91 -2.83 -5.81
N LEU A 209 -10.36 -1.69 -5.40
CA LEU A 209 -10.16 -0.51 -6.23
C LEU A 209 -8.71 -0.07 -6.16
N ALA A 210 -8.25 0.56 -7.23
CA ALA A 210 -7.06 1.39 -7.23
C ALA A 210 -7.44 2.86 -7.45
N PHE A 211 -6.86 3.75 -6.64
CA PHE A 211 -6.87 5.20 -6.87
C PHE A 211 -5.50 5.61 -7.39
N ILE A 212 -5.49 6.29 -8.51
CA ILE A 212 -4.28 6.87 -9.11
C ILE A 212 -4.40 8.38 -8.98
N ALA A 213 -3.52 9.00 -8.22
CA ALA A 213 -3.55 10.45 -8.01
C ALA A 213 -2.17 11.04 -8.33
N ARG A 214 -2.13 12.24 -8.92
CA ARG A 214 -0.89 12.89 -9.33
C ARG A 214 -0.67 14.18 -8.57
N LYS A 215 0.58 14.47 -8.24
CA LYS A 215 0.97 15.77 -7.72
C LYS A 215 1.22 16.72 -8.91
N PRO A 216 0.56 17.89 -8.97
CA PRO A 216 0.79 18.90 -10.01
C PRO A 216 2.25 19.36 -10.07
#